data_3bcd40977288d96f36c9c2eabf06a99a
#
_entry.id   3bcd40977288d96f36c9c2eabf06a99a
#
_cell.length_a   1.000
_cell.length_b   1.000
_cell.length_c   1.000
_cell.angle_alpha   90.00
_cell.angle_beta   90.00
_cell.angle_gamma   90.00
#
_symmetry.space_group_name_H-M   'P 1'
#
loop_
_entity.id
_entity.type
_entity.pdbx_description
1 polymer ?
#
loop_
_entity_poly.entity_id
_entity_poly.type
_entity_poly.pdbx_seq_one_letter_code
_entity_poly.pdbx_strand_id
1 'polypeptide(L)'
;MSETTSDLRATGTRRDCGQVAIEYLGFIPLLLLCGLLAIQAGLAAYAANQAGTGARAAARSGSMSAYGDCDEQAGKDAMSGWTADRVRFRPSGSGFDEVTCTARVEVPDILPGIHIWGTAERSSTMPRT
;
A
#
# COMPACT_ATOMS: atom_id res chain seq x y z
N MET A 1 22.19 69.17 -33.64
CA MET A 1 20.96 68.66 -33.05
C MET A 1 20.94 67.19 -33.21
N SER A 2 21.52 66.56 -32.28
CA SER A 2 20.98 65.86 -31.13
C SER A 2 19.76 65.00 -31.46
N GLU A 3 19.98 63.69 -31.48
CA GLU A 3 19.07 62.87 -30.70
C GLU A 3 19.67 61.52 -30.43
N THR A 4 20.05 61.45 -29.23
CA THR A 4 20.40 60.29 -28.50
C THR A 4 19.15 59.49 -28.26
N THR A 5 19.00 58.34 -28.83
CA THR A 5 17.95 57.43 -28.45
C THR A 5 18.53 56.29 -27.71
N SER A 6 18.25 56.31 -26.49
CA SER A 6 18.48 55.36 -25.42
C SER A 6 18.05 53.95 -25.82
N ASP A 7 19.00 53.15 -26.06
CA ASP A 7 18.82 51.72 -26.10
C ASP A 7 18.91 51.19 -24.68
N LEU A 8 17.78 51.15 -24.03
CA LEU A 8 17.62 50.62 -22.67
C LEU A 8 17.06 49.20 -22.68
N ARG A 9 17.96 48.29 -22.80
CA ARG A 9 18.09 47.16 -21.91
C ARG A 9 16.87 46.31 -21.67
N ALA A 10 16.80 45.27 -22.40
CA ALA A 10 16.18 44.04 -21.91
C ALA A 10 17.26 42.98 -21.63
N THR A 11 18.07 43.17 -20.62
CA THR A 11 19.11 42.22 -20.21
C THR A 11 19.00 41.78 -18.76
N GLY A 12 17.79 41.54 -18.27
CA GLY A 12 17.57 41.16 -16.86
C GLY A 12 16.96 39.79 -16.62
N THR A 13 16.28 39.22 -17.58
CA THR A 13 15.35 38.09 -17.29
C THR A 13 15.85 36.70 -17.67
N ARG A 14 17.01 36.57 -18.31
CA ARG A 14 17.51 35.24 -18.75
C ARG A 14 18.35 34.48 -17.72
N ARG A 15 18.88 35.15 -16.71
CA ARG A 15 19.73 34.50 -15.69
C ARG A 15 18.94 33.85 -14.58
N ASP A 16 17.76 34.37 -14.23
CA ASP A 16 16.96 33.83 -13.16
C ASP A 16 16.23 32.54 -13.52
N CYS A 17 15.89 32.31 -14.81
CA CYS A 17 15.26 31.09 -15.28
C CYS A 17 16.17 29.86 -15.15
N GLY A 18 17.50 30.02 -15.28
CA GLY A 18 18.45 28.91 -15.15
C GLY A 18 18.69 28.48 -13.73
N GLN A 19 18.66 29.39 -12.77
CA GLN A 19 18.87 29.11 -11.37
C GLN A 19 17.68 28.39 -10.76
N VAL A 20 16.47 28.83 -11.05
CA VAL A 20 15.22 28.16 -10.65
C VAL A 20 15.12 26.75 -11.23
N ALA A 21 15.54 26.55 -12.49
CA ALA A 21 15.53 25.24 -13.13
C ALA A 21 16.47 24.24 -12.44
N ILE A 22 17.63 24.68 -11.97
CA ILE A 22 18.60 23.83 -11.25
C ILE A 22 18.05 23.44 -9.86
N GLU A 23 17.39 24.36 -9.17
CA GLU A 23 16.74 24.07 -7.89
C GLU A 23 15.61 23.05 -8.04
N TYR A 24 14.77 23.18 -9.07
CA TYR A 24 13.72 22.20 -9.39
C TYR A 24 14.29 20.82 -9.75
N LEU A 25 15.39 20.75 -10.49
CA LEU A 25 16.04 19.48 -10.84
C LEU A 25 16.54 18.72 -9.62
N GLY A 26 16.99 19.42 -8.59
CA GLY A 26 17.39 18.80 -7.32
C GLY A 26 16.19 18.35 -6.47
N PHE A 27 15.04 19.02 -6.58
CA PHE A 27 13.88 18.77 -5.75
C PHE A 27 12.93 17.68 -6.31
N ILE A 28 12.86 17.53 -7.63
CA ILE A 28 12.03 16.55 -8.32
C ILE A 28 12.30 15.10 -7.84
N PRO A 29 13.55 14.61 -7.80
CA PRO A 29 13.80 13.24 -7.37
C PRO A 29 13.39 12.99 -5.90
N LEU A 30 13.51 13.99 -5.05
CA LEU A 30 13.06 13.91 -3.66
C LEU A 30 11.52 13.79 -3.58
N LEU A 31 10.80 14.61 -4.36
CA LEU A 31 9.34 14.53 -4.44
C LEU A 31 8.85 13.18 -4.99
N LEU A 32 9.52 12.67 -6.02
CA LEU A 32 9.22 11.35 -6.58
C LEU A 32 9.45 10.25 -5.55
N LEU A 33 10.54 10.30 -4.80
CA LEU A 33 10.81 9.34 -3.74
C LEU A 33 9.73 9.39 -2.65
N CYS A 34 9.36 10.58 -2.18
CA CYS A 34 8.27 10.76 -1.22
C CYS A 34 6.93 10.23 -1.76
N GLY A 35 6.63 10.48 -3.02
CA GLY A 35 5.43 9.98 -3.70
C GLY A 35 5.40 8.45 -3.76
N LEU A 36 6.51 7.83 -4.13
CA LEU A 36 6.63 6.36 -4.15
C LEU A 36 6.46 5.74 -2.75
N LEU A 37 7.07 6.33 -1.74
CA LEU A 37 6.91 5.88 -0.35
C LEU A 37 5.44 6.00 0.12
N ALA A 38 4.76 7.08 -0.24
CA ALA A 38 3.35 7.27 0.09
C ALA A 38 2.46 6.22 -0.59
N ILE A 39 2.70 5.91 -1.87
CA ILE A 39 1.99 4.85 -2.60
C ILE A 39 2.25 3.49 -1.95
N GLN A 40 3.50 3.17 -1.62
CA GLN A 40 3.86 1.91 -0.99
C GLN A 40 3.17 1.75 0.38
N ALA A 41 3.15 2.80 1.20
CA ALA A 41 2.45 2.80 2.48
C ALA A 41 0.93 2.61 2.31
N GLY A 42 0.35 3.24 1.29
CA GLY A 42 -1.07 3.07 0.95
C GLY A 42 -1.41 1.64 0.55
N LEU A 43 -0.57 0.99 -0.26
CA LEU A 43 -0.75 -0.42 -0.63
C LEU A 43 -0.65 -1.35 0.59
N ALA A 44 0.31 -1.12 1.48
CA ALA A 44 0.46 -1.90 2.70
C ALA A 44 -0.76 -1.76 3.62
N ALA A 45 -1.26 -0.54 3.81
CA ALA A 45 -2.47 -0.27 4.59
C ALA A 45 -3.71 -0.93 3.97
N TYR A 46 -3.84 -0.85 2.65
CA TYR A 46 -4.92 -1.52 1.93
C TYR A 46 -4.86 -3.04 2.08
N ALA A 47 -3.69 -3.64 1.89
CA ALA A 47 -3.48 -5.08 2.08
C ALA A 47 -3.82 -5.53 3.51
N ALA A 48 -3.46 -4.74 4.53
CA ALA A 48 -3.78 -5.01 5.92
C ALA A 48 -5.30 -4.97 6.19
N ASN A 49 -6.02 -4.02 5.60
CA ASN A 49 -7.47 -3.94 5.71
C ASN A 49 -8.14 -5.14 5.03
N GLN A 50 -7.69 -5.51 3.84
CA GLN A 50 -8.18 -6.68 3.11
C GLN A 50 -7.90 -7.98 3.85
N ALA A 51 -6.70 -8.14 4.42
CA ALA A 51 -6.36 -9.29 5.26
C ALA A 51 -7.32 -9.42 6.46
N GLY A 52 -7.67 -8.30 7.11
CA GLY A 52 -8.66 -8.27 8.20
C GLY A 52 -10.04 -8.70 7.75
N THR A 53 -10.49 -8.26 6.58
CA THR A 53 -11.79 -8.66 6.00
C THR A 53 -11.81 -10.14 5.66
N GLY A 54 -10.78 -10.63 4.98
CA GLY A 54 -10.63 -12.05 4.63
C GLY A 54 -10.56 -12.95 5.86
N ALA A 55 -9.79 -12.57 6.88
CA ALA A 55 -9.68 -13.33 8.13
C ALA A 55 -11.02 -13.46 8.85
N ARG A 56 -11.83 -12.39 8.91
CA ARG A 56 -13.17 -12.42 9.52
C ARG A 56 -14.13 -13.33 8.74
N ALA A 57 -14.13 -13.22 7.41
CA ALA A 57 -14.99 -14.07 6.57
C ALA A 57 -14.60 -15.54 6.69
N ALA A 58 -13.30 -15.86 6.62
CA ALA A 58 -12.79 -17.22 6.78
C ALA A 58 -13.11 -17.81 8.16
N ALA A 59 -12.93 -17.04 9.23
CA ALA A 59 -13.23 -17.47 10.59
C ALA A 59 -14.74 -17.68 10.81
N ARG A 60 -15.57 -16.78 10.28
CA ARG A 60 -17.03 -16.87 10.40
C ARG A 60 -17.57 -18.09 9.68
N SER A 61 -17.16 -18.30 8.43
CA SER A 61 -17.58 -19.49 7.68
C SER A 61 -17.06 -20.76 8.33
N GLY A 62 -15.80 -20.76 8.77
CA GLY A 62 -15.18 -21.88 9.48
C GLY A 62 -15.88 -22.21 10.80
N SER A 63 -16.36 -21.21 11.54
CA SER A 63 -17.07 -21.43 12.81
C SER A 63 -18.42 -22.13 12.65
N MET A 64 -19.03 -22.04 11.48
CA MET A 64 -20.29 -22.71 11.14
C MET A 64 -20.07 -24.12 10.56
N SER A 65 -18.83 -24.46 10.18
CA SER A 65 -18.50 -25.77 9.62
C SER A 65 -18.32 -26.82 10.72
N ALA A 66 -18.67 -28.07 10.40
CA ALA A 66 -18.51 -29.18 11.33
C ALA A 66 -17.06 -29.44 11.77
N TYR A 67 -16.11 -29.05 10.93
CA TYR A 67 -14.67 -29.25 11.17
C TYR A 67 -14.01 -28.10 11.91
N GLY A 68 -14.65 -26.90 11.95
CA GLY A 68 -14.12 -25.71 12.64
C GLY A 68 -12.79 -25.22 12.12
N ASP A 69 -12.54 -25.40 10.84
CA ASP A 69 -11.32 -24.99 10.16
C ASP A 69 -11.54 -23.66 9.41
N CYS A 70 -10.45 -22.95 9.07
CA CYS A 70 -10.54 -21.73 8.28
C CYS A 70 -11.08 -22.01 6.89
N ASP A 71 -12.16 -21.35 6.51
CA ASP A 71 -12.69 -21.41 5.14
C ASP A 71 -11.94 -20.40 4.24
N GLU A 72 -10.91 -20.90 3.58
CA GLU A 72 -10.09 -20.08 2.69
C GLU A 72 -10.88 -19.47 1.53
N GLN A 73 -11.86 -20.21 1.00
CA GLN A 73 -12.66 -19.73 -0.12
C GLN A 73 -13.54 -18.56 0.29
N ALA A 74 -14.23 -18.67 1.40
CA ALA A 74 -15.02 -17.56 1.94
C ALA A 74 -14.16 -16.33 2.25
N GLY A 75 -12.93 -16.56 2.74
CA GLY A 75 -11.96 -15.50 2.96
C GLY A 75 -11.55 -14.78 1.68
N LYS A 76 -11.23 -15.52 0.61
CA LYS A 76 -10.85 -14.97 -0.70
C LYS A 76 -12.02 -14.24 -1.38
N ASP A 77 -13.22 -14.78 -1.30
CA ASP A 77 -14.41 -14.17 -1.91
C ASP A 77 -14.78 -12.82 -1.27
N ALA A 78 -14.39 -12.61 -0.02
CA ALA A 78 -14.60 -11.35 0.70
C ALA A 78 -13.51 -10.29 0.42
N MET A 79 -12.48 -10.62 -0.34
CA MET A 79 -11.33 -9.76 -0.64
C MET A 79 -11.37 -9.28 -2.10
N SER A 80 -10.65 -8.20 -2.39
CA SER A 80 -10.45 -7.77 -3.77
C SER A 80 -9.49 -8.72 -4.53
N GLY A 81 -9.67 -8.83 -5.85
CA GLY A 81 -9.04 -9.85 -6.68
C GLY A 81 -7.53 -9.99 -6.48
N TRP A 82 -6.77 -8.89 -6.58
CA TRP A 82 -5.31 -8.96 -6.47
C TRP A 82 -4.81 -9.35 -5.05
N THR A 83 -5.55 -9.01 -3.98
CA THR A 83 -5.23 -9.43 -2.61
C THR A 83 -5.65 -10.88 -2.36
N ALA A 84 -6.76 -11.32 -2.94
CA ALA A 84 -7.22 -12.70 -2.88
C ALA A 84 -6.22 -13.68 -3.54
N ASP A 85 -5.58 -13.27 -4.63
CA ASP A 85 -4.56 -14.08 -5.32
C ASP A 85 -3.26 -14.23 -4.52
N ARG A 86 -3.00 -13.32 -3.57
CA ARG A 86 -1.76 -13.24 -2.79
C ARG A 86 -1.95 -13.52 -1.31
N VAL A 87 -3.15 -13.89 -0.90
CA VAL A 87 -3.45 -14.23 0.49
C VAL A 87 -3.14 -15.68 0.79
N ARG A 88 -2.63 -15.92 1.99
CA ARG A 88 -2.52 -17.25 2.59
C ARG A 88 -3.26 -17.24 3.92
N PHE A 89 -4.14 -18.19 4.10
CA PHE A 89 -4.85 -18.40 5.37
C PHE A 89 -4.16 -19.49 6.17
N ARG A 90 -4.11 -19.29 7.49
CA ARG A 90 -3.63 -20.30 8.43
C ARG A 90 -4.57 -20.34 9.61
N PRO A 91 -4.99 -21.52 10.03
CA PRO A 91 -5.64 -21.69 11.32
C PRO A 91 -4.60 -21.36 12.40
N SER A 92 -4.96 -20.46 13.31
CA SER A 92 -4.06 -19.98 14.35
C SER A 92 -4.77 -20.17 15.69
N GLY A 93 -4.50 -21.28 16.37
CA GLY A 93 -5.07 -21.57 17.67
C GLY A 93 -6.54 -21.96 17.59
N SER A 94 -6.82 -23.25 17.52
CA SER A 94 -8.18 -23.77 17.67
C SER A 94 -8.38 -24.20 19.13
N GLY A 95 -9.09 -23.36 19.87
CA GLY A 95 -9.77 -23.84 21.07
C GLY A 95 -10.96 -24.72 20.67
N PHE A 96 -11.47 -25.53 21.60
CA PHE A 96 -12.63 -26.40 21.30
C PHE A 96 -13.88 -25.59 20.93
N ASP A 97 -13.96 -24.32 21.37
CA ASP A 97 -15.13 -23.45 21.21
C ASP A 97 -14.91 -22.23 20.28
N GLU A 98 -13.74 -22.11 19.66
CA GLU A 98 -13.40 -20.96 18.82
C GLU A 98 -12.59 -21.35 17.60
N VAL A 99 -12.73 -20.57 16.53
CA VAL A 99 -11.95 -20.66 15.30
C VAL A 99 -11.20 -19.36 15.09
N THR A 100 -9.89 -19.43 15.06
CA THR A 100 -9.02 -18.28 14.74
C THR A 100 -8.38 -18.49 13.38
N CYS A 101 -8.64 -17.56 12.48
CA CYS A 101 -8.03 -17.52 11.15
C CYS A 101 -7.08 -16.33 11.02
N THR A 102 -5.89 -16.60 10.55
CA THR A 102 -4.89 -15.59 10.22
C THR A 102 -4.74 -15.51 8.71
N ALA A 103 -5.00 -14.32 8.16
CA ALA A 103 -4.77 -14.01 6.76
C ALA A 103 -3.45 -13.24 6.61
N ARG A 104 -2.61 -13.70 5.71
CA ARG A 104 -1.34 -13.09 5.35
C ARG A 104 -1.35 -12.71 3.87
N VAL A 105 -1.25 -11.42 3.58
CA VAL A 105 -1.24 -10.88 2.21
C VAL A 105 0.16 -10.37 1.89
N GLU A 106 0.72 -10.83 0.79
CA GLU A 106 1.99 -10.30 0.27
C GLU A 106 1.77 -8.93 -0.37
N VAL A 107 2.49 -7.93 0.13
CA VAL A 107 2.47 -6.57 -0.41
C VAL A 107 3.51 -6.48 -1.55
N PRO A 108 3.10 -6.09 -2.77
CA PRO A 108 4.06 -5.94 -3.86
C PRO A 108 5.02 -4.79 -3.59
N ASP A 109 6.32 -5.04 -3.77
CA ASP A 109 7.34 -4.01 -3.68
C ASP A 109 7.38 -3.20 -4.98
N ILE A 110 7.17 -1.89 -4.88
CA ILE A 110 7.28 -0.97 -6.00
C ILE A 110 8.71 -0.45 -6.15
N LEU A 111 9.44 -0.40 -5.04
CA LEU A 111 10.82 0.07 -5.00
C LEU A 111 11.78 -1.12 -5.21
N PRO A 112 12.49 -1.20 -6.34
CA PRO A 112 13.44 -2.27 -6.59
C PRO A 112 14.59 -2.22 -5.59
N GLY A 113 14.82 -3.35 -4.89
CA GLY A 113 15.93 -3.50 -3.94
C GLY A 113 15.63 -3.06 -2.50
N ILE A 114 14.42 -2.59 -2.20
CA ILE A 114 14.02 -2.17 -0.86
C ILE A 114 12.80 -2.97 -0.42
N HIS A 115 13.01 -4.02 0.34
CA HIS A 115 11.95 -4.87 0.91
C HIS A 115 11.56 -4.37 2.31
N ILE A 116 10.81 -3.27 2.37
CA ILE A 116 10.44 -2.66 3.66
C ILE A 116 9.12 -3.25 4.21
N TRP A 117 8.21 -3.68 3.34
CA TRP A 117 6.81 -3.93 3.71
C TRP A 117 6.35 -5.38 3.61
N GLY A 118 7.18 -6.31 3.27
CA GLY A 118 7.01 -7.77 3.21
C GLY A 118 5.56 -8.30 3.13
N THR A 119 4.92 -8.50 4.26
CA THR A 119 3.57 -9.08 4.35
C THR A 119 2.68 -8.34 5.36
N ALA A 120 1.42 -8.17 5.00
CA ALA A 120 0.39 -7.68 5.93
C ALA A 120 -0.35 -8.89 6.53
N GLU A 121 -0.39 -8.98 7.85
CA GLU A 121 -0.99 -10.09 8.57
C GLU A 121 -2.08 -9.60 9.52
N ARG A 122 -3.23 -10.27 9.51
CA ARG A 122 -4.36 -10.04 10.42
C ARG A 122 -4.99 -11.35 10.81
N SER A 123 -5.40 -11.44 12.07
CA SER A 123 -6.12 -12.60 12.58
C SER A 123 -7.50 -12.20 13.10
N SER A 124 -8.43 -13.12 13.03
CA SER A 124 -9.79 -12.97 13.55
C SER A 124 -10.21 -14.26 14.22
N THR A 125 -10.81 -14.13 15.39
CA THR A 125 -11.33 -15.24 16.19
C THR A 125 -12.85 -15.16 16.24
N MET A 126 -13.53 -16.27 15.95
CA MET A 126 -14.98 -16.40 16.02
C MET A 126 -15.35 -17.58 16.92
N PRO A 127 -16.36 -17.43 17.81
CA PRO A 127 -16.86 -18.54 18.59
C PRO A 127 -17.56 -19.57 17.68
N ARG A 128 -17.44 -20.82 18.01
CA ARG A 128 -18.22 -21.90 17.37
C ARG A 128 -19.67 -21.82 17.79
N THR A 129 -20.52 -21.95 16.84
CA THR A 129 -21.96 -22.03 17.07
C THR A 129 -22.47 -23.44 16.85
#